data_ee212888576d72fa608ddb1a61c7fc63
#
_entry.id   ee212888576d72fa608ddb1a61c7fc63
#
_cell.length_a   1.000
_cell.length_b   1.000
_cell.length_c   1.000
_cell.angle_alpha   90.00
_cell.angle_beta   90.00
_cell.angle_gamma   90.00
#
_symmetry.space_group_name_H-M   'P 1'
#
loop_
_entity.id
_entity.type
_entity.pdbx_description
1 polymer ?
#
loop_
_entity_poly.entity_id
_entity_poly.type
_entity_poly.pdbx_seq_one_letter_code
_entity_poly.pdbx_strand_id
1 'polypeptide(L)'
;QDDITLRSDKIFKHKLGSKQADDILVYFEEDETFNVEIAKSKSHKYLAIESDSTLTTEYQILDADNPDGEFKIFQKRVRGMEYSISHYGDSFYIMTNKDKAENFKLMKTSVNKTSKTNWVEVIAHREDVLLEDIEIFKDFLVVEERENGLIKIRIIPWSGEGEYYLPF
;
A
#
# COMPACT_ATOMS: atom_id res chain seq x y z
N GLN A 1 6.84 -8.76 -18.28
CA GLN A 1 5.59 -8.43 -18.99
C GLN A 1 5.23 -9.61 -19.87
N ASP A 2 3.96 -10.01 -19.85
CA ASP A 2 3.40 -11.02 -20.72
C ASP A 2 3.33 -10.52 -22.17
N ASP A 3 3.81 -11.31 -23.15
CA ASP A 3 3.94 -10.87 -24.53
C ASP A 3 2.61 -10.80 -25.30
N ILE A 4 1.53 -11.39 -24.76
CA ILE A 4 0.19 -11.43 -25.38
C ILE A 4 -0.71 -10.35 -24.77
N THR A 5 -0.78 -10.32 -23.45
CA THR A 5 -1.67 -9.43 -22.70
C THR A 5 -1.03 -8.08 -22.37
N LEU A 6 0.28 -7.96 -22.53
CA LEU A 6 1.11 -6.82 -22.13
C LEU A 6 1.03 -6.53 -20.61
N ARG A 7 0.57 -7.49 -19.85
CA ARG A 7 0.45 -7.44 -18.39
C ARG A 7 1.82 -7.46 -17.72
N SER A 8 2.02 -6.67 -16.69
CA SER A 8 3.16 -6.80 -15.79
C SER A 8 2.93 -7.99 -14.87
N ASP A 9 3.64 -9.09 -15.09
CA ASP A 9 3.44 -10.38 -14.40
C ASP A 9 4.68 -10.85 -13.63
N LYS A 10 5.84 -10.20 -13.83
CA LYS A 10 7.11 -10.65 -13.26
C LYS A 10 7.94 -9.49 -12.70
N ILE A 11 8.60 -9.76 -11.58
CA ILE A 11 9.62 -8.88 -11.01
C ILE A 11 10.98 -9.56 -11.10
N PHE A 12 11.95 -8.86 -11.69
CA PHE A 12 13.33 -9.32 -11.79
C PHE A 12 14.26 -8.42 -10.98
N LYS A 13 15.33 -9.01 -10.45
CA LYS A 13 16.45 -8.31 -9.83
C LYS A 13 17.64 -8.30 -10.78
N HIS A 14 18.06 -7.10 -11.18
CA HIS A 14 19.26 -6.88 -11.99
C HIS A 14 20.42 -6.38 -11.13
N LYS A 15 21.60 -6.93 -11.34
CA LYS A 15 22.84 -6.43 -10.74
C LYS A 15 23.53 -5.50 -11.72
N LEU A 16 23.76 -4.26 -11.35
CA LEU A 16 24.46 -3.30 -12.21
C LEU A 16 25.82 -3.85 -12.66
N GLY A 17 26.08 -3.80 -13.97
CA GLY A 17 27.29 -4.33 -14.60
C GLY A 17 27.23 -5.81 -15.00
N SER A 18 26.17 -6.55 -14.66
CA SER A 18 25.91 -7.89 -15.21
C SER A 18 25.15 -7.82 -16.53
N LYS A 19 25.03 -8.97 -17.21
CA LYS A 19 24.18 -9.08 -18.41
C LYS A 19 22.73 -9.28 -17.98
N GLN A 20 21.78 -8.78 -18.77
CA GLN A 20 20.35 -9.00 -18.53
C GLN A 20 19.96 -10.49 -18.46
N ALA A 21 20.67 -11.35 -19.19
CA ALA A 21 20.45 -12.80 -19.14
C ALA A 21 20.77 -13.43 -17.77
N ASP A 22 21.48 -12.71 -16.90
CA ASP A 22 21.84 -13.15 -15.56
C ASP A 22 20.85 -12.63 -14.50
N ASP A 23 19.76 -11.96 -14.91
CA ASP A 23 18.74 -11.41 -14.02
C ASP A 23 17.99 -12.52 -13.29
N ILE A 24 17.74 -12.29 -12.01
CA ILE A 24 17.09 -13.25 -11.13
C ILE A 24 15.60 -12.95 -11.09
N LEU A 25 14.77 -13.92 -11.46
CA LEU A 25 13.32 -13.84 -11.24
C LEU A 25 13.04 -13.87 -9.74
N VAL A 26 12.44 -12.78 -9.23
CA VAL A 26 12.09 -12.61 -7.81
C VAL A 26 10.66 -13.01 -7.53
N TYR A 27 9.76 -12.65 -8.43
CA TYR A 27 8.34 -12.94 -8.29
C TYR A 27 7.68 -13.16 -9.65
N PHE A 28 6.74 -14.09 -9.70
CA PHE A 28 5.88 -14.34 -10.84
C PHE A 28 4.43 -14.48 -10.39
N GLU A 29 3.54 -13.69 -10.98
CA GLU A 29 2.11 -13.75 -10.75
C GLU A 29 1.44 -14.64 -11.80
N GLU A 30 1.00 -15.80 -11.35
CA GLU A 30 0.37 -16.81 -12.22
C GLU A 30 -1.07 -16.47 -12.58
N ASP A 31 -1.76 -15.70 -11.72
CA ASP A 31 -3.16 -15.31 -11.96
C ASP A 31 -3.21 -14.16 -12.97
N GLU A 32 -3.71 -14.44 -14.18
CA GLU A 32 -3.78 -13.47 -15.27
C GLU A 32 -4.70 -12.27 -14.99
N THR A 33 -5.49 -12.30 -13.93
CA THR A 33 -6.35 -11.19 -13.51
C THR A 33 -5.62 -10.13 -12.70
N PHE A 34 -4.36 -10.39 -12.29
CA PHE A 34 -3.53 -9.48 -11.50
C PHE A 34 -2.40 -8.85 -12.33
N ASN A 35 -2.13 -7.58 -12.10
CA ASN A 35 -0.89 -6.90 -12.48
C ASN A 35 0.07 -6.89 -11.31
N VAL A 36 1.36 -6.71 -11.60
CA VAL A 36 2.40 -6.65 -10.59
C VAL A 36 3.24 -5.39 -10.74
N GLU A 37 3.43 -4.69 -9.63
CA GLU A 37 4.34 -3.56 -9.54
C GLU A 37 5.32 -3.73 -8.37
N ILE A 38 6.43 -2.99 -8.40
CA ILE A 38 7.37 -2.91 -7.29
C ILE A 38 7.70 -1.46 -7.00
N ALA A 39 7.64 -1.10 -5.72
CA ALA A 39 7.97 0.23 -5.24
C ALA A 39 8.82 0.17 -3.97
N LYS A 40 9.55 1.24 -3.71
CA LYS A 40 10.22 1.46 -2.43
C LYS A 40 9.37 2.37 -1.57
N SER A 41 9.17 1.98 -0.30
CA SER A 41 8.43 2.82 0.65
C SER A 41 9.07 4.22 0.78
N LYS A 42 8.27 5.25 1.06
CA LYS A 42 8.75 6.63 1.30
C LYS A 42 9.77 6.70 2.44
N SER A 43 9.66 5.85 3.42
CA SER A 43 10.62 5.69 4.53
C SER A 43 11.96 5.09 4.10
N HIS A 44 12.07 4.59 2.87
CA HIS A 44 13.20 3.83 2.32
C HIS A 44 13.52 2.51 3.04
N LYS A 45 12.66 2.04 3.96
CA LYS A 45 12.88 0.83 4.77
C LYS A 45 12.41 -0.45 4.11
N TYR A 46 11.45 -0.38 3.20
CA TYR A 46 10.85 -1.55 2.56
C TYR A 46 10.80 -1.42 1.05
N LEU A 47 11.03 -2.53 0.38
CA LEU A 47 10.57 -2.79 -0.98
C LEU A 47 9.21 -3.49 -0.88
N ALA A 48 8.26 -3.09 -1.69
CA ALA A 48 6.93 -3.69 -1.72
C ALA A 48 6.61 -4.13 -3.15
N ILE A 49 6.23 -5.40 -3.30
CA ILE A 49 5.59 -5.92 -4.51
C ILE A 49 4.10 -5.83 -4.27
N GLU A 50 3.40 -5.16 -5.16
CA GLU A 50 1.95 -5.10 -5.22
C GLU A 50 1.45 -6.01 -6.34
N SER A 51 0.50 -6.89 -6.02
CA SER A 51 -0.31 -7.62 -6.99
C SER A 51 -1.73 -7.09 -6.87
N ASP A 52 -2.23 -6.46 -7.91
CA ASP A 52 -3.56 -5.86 -7.92
C ASP A 52 -4.43 -6.35 -9.08
N SER A 53 -5.70 -6.46 -8.81
CA SER A 53 -6.77 -6.68 -9.78
C SER A 53 -7.87 -5.65 -9.54
N THR A 54 -8.94 -5.65 -10.35
CA THR A 54 -10.03 -4.67 -10.26
C THR A 54 -10.60 -4.48 -8.83
N LEU A 55 -10.62 -5.52 -8.01
CA LEU A 55 -11.28 -5.51 -6.69
C LEU A 55 -10.45 -6.19 -5.59
N THR A 56 -9.20 -6.52 -5.83
CA THR A 56 -8.42 -7.30 -4.86
C THR A 56 -6.95 -6.94 -4.95
N THR A 57 -6.35 -6.68 -3.79
CA THR A 57 -4.94 -6.34 -3.69
C THR A 57 -4.20 -7.31 -2.76
N GLU A 58 -2.93 -7.57 -3.06
CA GLU A 58 -1.98 -8.26 -2.18
C GLU A 58 -0.63 -7.55 -2.22
N TYR A 59 -0.03 -7.35 -1.05
CA TYR A 59 1.34 -6.85 -0.95
C TYR A 59 2.27 -7.92 -0.39
N GLN A 60 3.50 -7.92 -0.91
CA GLN A 60 4.63 -8.59 -0.31
C GLN A 60 5.71 -7.54 -0.01
N ILE A 61 6.37 -7.66 1.12
CA ILE A 61 7.37 -6.71 1.58
C ILE A 61 8.72 -7.37 1.85
N LEU A 62 9.79 -6.63 1.59
CA LEU A 62 11.15 -6.99 1.88
C LEU A 62 11.85 -5.80 2.58
N ASP A 63 12.65 -6.08 3.59
CA ASP A 63 13.54 -5.09 4.19
C ASP A 63 14.55 -4.59 3.13
N ALA A 64 14.52 -3.29 2.85
CA ALA A 64 15.36 -2.68 1.81
C ALA A 64 16.86 -2.68 2.17
N ASP A 65 17.20 -2.83 3.46
CA ASP A 65 18.58 -2.99 3.92
C ASP A 65 19.09 -4.44 3.76
N ASN A 66 18.18 -5.39 3.42
CA ASN A 66 18.52 -6.79 3.11
C ASN A 66 17.97 -7.21 1.73
N PRO A 67 18.51 -6.69 0.62
CA PRO A 67 17.98 -6.91 -0.73
C PRO A 67 18.15 -8.35 -1.25
N ASP A 68 18.88 -9.19 -0.55
CA ASP A 68 19.04 -10.62 -0.85
C ASP A 68 18.10 -11.51 0.00
N GLY A 69 17.26 -10.90 0.82
CA GLY A 69 16.22 -11.57 1.58
C GLY A 69 15.05 -12.04 0.73
N GLU A 70 14.06 -12.62 1.39
CA GLU A 70 12.83 -13.10 0.77
C GLU A 70 11.69 -12.11 1.01
N PHE A 71 10.89 -11.86 -0.02
CA PHE A 71 9.64 -11.12 0.13
C PHE A 71 8.65 -11.93 0.98
N LYS A 72 8.00 -11.25 1.93
CA LYS A 72 7.00 -11.84 2.81
C LYS A 72 5.64 -11.24 2.52
N ILE A 73 4.63 -12.08 2.40
CA ILE A 73 3.24 -11.63 2.24
C ILE A 73 2.86 -10.74 3.43
N PHE A 74 2.45 -9.51 3.14
CA PHE A 74 1.95 -8.56 4.12
C PHE A 74 0.59 -9.01 4.67
N GLN A 75 -0.35 -9.22 3.76
CA GLN A 75 -1.67 -9.79 4.01
C GLN A 75 -2.10 -10.55 2.77
N LYS A 76 -2.44 -11.84 2.93
CA LYS A 76 -2.94 -12.66 1.82
C LYS A 76 -4.17 -12.02 1.19
N ARG A 77 -4.26 -12.11 -0.14
CA ARG A 77 -5.41 -11.62 -0.90
C ARG A 77 -6.72 -12.21 -0.38
N VAL A 78 -7.73 -11.37 -0.32
CA VAL A 78 -9.10 -11.74 0.00
C VAL A 78 -9.97 -11.11 -1.07
N ARG A 79 -10.71 -11.93 -1.81
CA ARG A 79 -11.54 -11.42 -2.91
C ARG A 79 -12.46 -10.29 -2.44
N GLY A 80 -12.41 -9.16 -3.14
CA GLY A 80 -13.18 -7.97 -2.83
C GLY A 80 -12.55 -7.08 -1.74
N MET A 81 -11.36 -7.42 -1.25
CA MET A 81 -10.62 -6.56 -0.32
C MET A 81 -9.47 -5.88 -1.05
N GLU A 82 -9.58 -4.57 -1.12
CA GLU A 82 -8.57 -3.66 -1.63
C GLU A 82 -7.85 -3.00 -0.46
N TYR A 83 -6.55 -2.81 -0.58
CA TYR A 83 -5.79 -2.03 0.39
C TYR A 83 -4.48 -1.52 -0.18
N SER A 84 -4.03 -0.38 0.31
CA SER A 84 -2.68 0.14 0.10
C SER A 84 -1.93 0.23 1.42
N ILE A 85 -0.59 0.27 1.36
CA ILE A 85 0.26 0.32 2.55
C ILE A 85 1.23 1.49 2.49
N SER A 86 1.37 2.21 3.61
CA SER A 86 2.36 3.26 3.80
C SER A 86 3.12 3.03 5.11
N HIS A 87 4.46 3.01 5.05
CA HIS A 87 5.28 2.75 6.23
C HIS A 87 5.73 4.03 6.91
N TYR A 88 5.54 4.11 8.24
CA TYR A 88 6.09 5.18 9.08
C TYR A 88 6.42 4.71 10.49
N GLY A 89 7.65 4.99 10.94
CA GLY A 89 8.13 4.55 12.25
C GLY A 89 8.12 3.02 12.38
N ASP A 90 7.46 2.49 13.41
CA ASP A 90 7.32 1.06 13.66
C ASP A 90 5.98 0.49 13.17
N SER A 91 5.33 1.19 12.23
CA SER A 91 3.98 0.86 11.80
C SER A 91 3.77 0.98 10.29
N PHE A 92 2.83 0.19 9.80
CA PHE A 92 2.19 0.41 8.51
C PHE A 92 0.81 1.04 8.72
N TYR A 93 0.50 2.01 7.88
CA TYR A 93 -0.82 2.60 7.72
C TYR A 93 -1.45 1.98 6.48
N ILE A 94 -2.68 1.55 6.60
CA ILE A 94 -3.37 0.75 5.60
C ILE A 94 -4.68 1.43 5.25
N MET A 95 -4.81 1.96 4.03
CA MET A 95 -6.09 2.39 3.50
C MET A 95 -6.79 1.17 2.91
N THR A 96 -8.05 0.90 3.27
CA THR A 96 -8.73 -0.34 2.87
C THR A 96 -10.26 -0.22 2.89
N ASN A 97 -10.91 -1.03 2.03
CA ASN A 97 -12.35 -1.25 2.03
C ASN A 97 -12.78 -2.42 2.95
N LYS A 98 -11.88 -2.90 3.81
CA LYS A 98 -12.15 -4.01 4.75
C LYS A 98 -13.44 -3.75 5.56
N ASP A 99 -14.20 -4.84 5.81
CA ASP A 99 -15.46 -4.84 6.56
C ASP A 99 -16.55 -3.97 5.89
N LYS A 100 -16.60 -4.00 4.54
CA LYS A 100 -17.58 -3.25 3.72
C LYS A 100 -17.43 -1.72 3.83
N ALA A 101 -16.24 -1.22 4.07
CA ALA A 101 -15.94 0.19 4.05
C ALA A 101 -15.82 0.68 2.59
N GLU A 102 -16.95 0.82 1.88
CA GLU A 102 -17.00 1.13 0.44
C GLU A 102 -16.26 2.44 0.09
N ASN A 103 -16.27 3.42 0.99
CA ASN A 103 -15.54 4.67 0.88
C ASN A 103 -14.18 4.63 1.57
N PHE A 104 -13.62 3.45 1.78
CA PHE A 104 -12.36 3.19 2.46
C PHE A 104 -12.30 3.71 3.90
N LYS A 105 -11.31 3.24 4.61
CA LYS A 105 -10.94 3.67 5.97
C LYS A 105 -9.44 3.53 6.14
N LEU A 106 -8.88 4.23 7.12
CA LEU A 106 -7.48 4.12 7.47
C LEU A 106 -7.31 3.24 8.70
N MET A 107 -6.48 2.24 8.56
CA MET A 107 -6.07 1.35 9.64
C MET A 107 -4.56 1.43 9.87
N LYS A 108 -4.09 0.87 10.97
CA LYS A 108 -2.68 0.83 11.35
C LYS A 108 -2.32 -0.53 11.93
N THR A 109 -1.10 -0.99 11.68
CA THR A 109 -0.56 -2.20 12.30
C THR A 109 0.94 -2.07 12.58
N SER A 110 1.47 -2.84 13.53
CA SER A 110 2.92 -2.94 13.74
C SER A 110 3.60 -3.64 12.57
N VAL A 111 4.85 -3.24 12.26
CA VAL A 111 5.68 -3.88 11.21
C VAL A 111 5.85 -5.39 11.41
N ASN A 112 5.73 -5.88 12.64
CA ASN A 112 5.87 -7.30 12.97
C ASN A 112 4.54 -8.08 12.98
N LYS A 113 3.40 -7.43 12.71
CA LYS A 113 2.05 -8.02 12.80
C LYS A 113 1.16 -7.55 11.65
N THR A 114 1.57 -7.83 10.43
CA THR A 114 0.96 -7.27 9.21
C THR A 114 -0.42 -7.83 8.85
N SER A 115 -0.77 -9.01 9.37
CA SER A 115 -2.08 -9.63 9.09
C SER A 115 -3.26 -8.75 9.52
N LYS A 116 -4.32 -8.74 8.70
CA LYS A 116 -5.54 -7.92 8.89
C LYS A 116 -6.25 -8.11 10.23
N THR A 117 -6.00 -9.19 10.96
CA THR A 117 -6.52 -9.43 12.31
C THR A 117 -5.90 -8.52 13.36
N ASN A 118 -4.74 -7.89 13.04
CA ASN A 118 -4.02 -6.98 13.92
C ASN A 118 -4.22 -5.50 13.53
N TRP A 119 -4.98 -5.22 12.48
CA TRP A 119 -5.21 -3.86 12.02
C TRP A 119 -6.17 -3.14 12.97
N VAL A 120 -5.74 -1.98 13.46
CA VAL A 120 -6.50 -1.09 14.35
C VAL A 120 -6.93 0.14 13.56
N GLU A 121 -8.17 0.56 13.72
CA GLU A 121 -8.73 1.71 13.01
C GLU A 121 -8.09 3.02 13.48
N VAL A 122 -7.76 3.90 12.53
CA VAL A 122 -7.20 5.24 12.72
C VAL A 122 -8.21 6.29 12.24
N ILE A 123 -8.77 6.10 11.04
CA ILE A 123 -9.87 6.92 10.51
C ILE A 123 -10.98 5.95 10.12
N ALA A 124 -12.14 6.12 10.75
CA ALA A 124 -13.31 5.29 10.48
C ALA A 124 -13.89 5.53 9.09
N HIS A 125 -14.53 4.51 8.54
CA HIS A 125 -15.33 4.64 7.33
C HIS A 125 -16.46 5.67 7.53
N ARG A 126 -16.71 6.46 6.48
CA ARG A 126 -17.84 7.40 6.41
C ARG A 126 -18.61 7.16 5.10
N GLU A 127 -19.94 7.12 5.19
CA GLU A 127 -20.79 6.84 4.03
C GLU A 127 -20.83 8.00 3.02
N ASP A 128 -20.59 9.22 3.48
CA ASP A 128 -20.67 10.48 2.72
C ASP A 128 -19.30 11.03 2.30
N VAL A 129 -18.19 10.41 2.72
CA VAL A 129 -16.83 10.86 2.42
C VAL A 129 -15.97 9.70 1.95
N LEU A 130 -15.47 9.80 0.74
CA LEU A 130 -14.48 8.87 0.19
C LEU A 130 -13.08 9.25 0.68
N LEU A 131 -12.38 8.32 1.30
CA LEU A 131 -10.96 8.43 1.58
C LEU A 131 -10.18 8.07 0.32
N GLU A 132 -9.55 9.05 -0.33
CA GLU A 132 -8.88 8.84 -1.63
C GLU A 132 -7.41 8.51 -1.50
N ASP A 133 -6.69 9.23 -0.61
CA ASP A 133 -5.26 9.01 -0.40
C ASP A 133 -4.79 9.51 0.95
N ILE A 134 -3.60 9.10 1.36
CA ILE A 134 -2.90 9.59 2.53
C ILE A 134 -1.44 9.89 2.22
N GLU A 135 -0.90 10.93 2.83
CA GLU A 135 0.52 11.22 2.78
C GLU A 135 1.08 11.44 4.18
N ILE A 136 2.11 10.68 4.55
CA ILE A 136 2.66 10.68 5.91
C ILE A 136 3.89 11.58 5.96
N PHE A 137 3.86 12.53 6.90
CA PHE A 137 4.97 13.42 7.23
C PHE A 137 5.43 13.20 8.68
N LYS A 138 6.57 13.77 9.02
CA LYS A 138 7.16 13.63 10.36
C LYS A 138 6.22 14.09 11.46
N ASP A 139 5.52 15.20 11.26
CA ASP A 139 4.75 15.87 12.31
C ASP A 139 3.23 15.76 12.10
N PHE A 140 2.77 15.30 10.93
CA PHE A 140 1.36 15.23 10.59
C PHE A 140 1.06 14.20 9.47
N LEU A 141 -0.19 13.79 9.43
CA LEU A 141 -0.79 13.03 8.34
C LEU A 141 -1.60 13.98 7.46
N VAL A 142 -1.41 13.91 6.16
CA VAL A 142 -2.28 14.54 5.17
C VAL A 142 -3.26 13.48 4.69
N VAL A 143 -4.53 13.84 4.61
CA VAL A 143 -5.60 12.95 4.16
C VAL A 143 -6.33 13.64 3.02
N GLU A 144 -6.38 13.00 1.86
CA GLU A 144 -7.20 13.43 0.73
C GLU A 144 -8.56 12.76 0.80
N GLU A 145 -9.60 13.56 0.85
CA GLU A 145 -10.98 13.14 0.99
C GLU A 145 -11.85 13.76 -0.09
N ARG A 146 -12.88 13.03 -0.53
CA ARG A 146 -13.89 13.57 -1.45
C ARG A 146 -15.25 13.56 -0.77
N GLU A 147 -15.85 14.75 -0.63
CA GLU A 147 -17.17 14.94 -0.09
C GLU A 147 -18.01 15.80 -1.03
N ASN A 148 -19.23 15.38 -1.36
CA ASN A 148 -20.13 16.05 -2.30
C ASN A 148 -19.46 16.35 -3.68
N GLY A 149 -18.59 15.44 -4.14
CA GLY A 149 -17.84 15.57 -5.40
C GLY A 149 -16.61 16.49 -5.36
N LEU A 150 -16.34 17.14 -4.22
CA LEU A 150 -15.20 18.05 -4.06
C LEU A 150 -14.09 17.41 -3.23
N ILE A 151 -12.85 17.58 -3.71
CA ILE A 151 -11.64 17.17 -2.96
C ILE A 151 -11.44 18.09 -1.78
N LYS A 152 -11.12 17.52 -0.63
CA LYS A 152 -10.74 18.20 0.60
C LYS A 152 -9.42 17.64 1.10
N ILE A 153 -8.54 18.49 1.55
CA ILE A 153 -7.28 18.08 2.18
C ILE A 153 -7.38 18.33 3.68
N ARG A 154 -7.34 17.26 4.46
CA ARG A 154 -7.34 17.32 5.93
C ARG A 154 -5.92 17.10 6.45
N ILE A 155 -5.51 17.95 7.38
CA ILE A 155 -4.24 17.85 8.08
C ILE A 155 -4.50 17.37 9.50
N ILE A 156 -3.86 16.27 9.88
CA ILE A 156 -4.00 15.66 11.21
C ILE A 156 -2.61 15.63 11.87
N PRO A 157 -2.31 16.57 12.79
CA PRO A 157 -1.08 16.53 13.56
C PRO A 157 -0.98 15.28 14.42
N TRP A 158 0.21 14.67 14.53
CA TRP A 158 0.42 13.50 15.40
C TRP A 158 0.24 13.79 16.90
N SER A 159 0.26 15.07 17.30
CA SER A 159 -0.08 15.49 18.66
C SER A 159 -1.55 15.19 19.03
N GLY A 160 -2.41 14.93 18.03
CA GLY A 160 -3.85 14.74 18.22
C GLY A 160 -4.64 16.02 18.43
N GLU A 161 -4.00 17.20 18.34
CA GLU A 161 -4.64 18.49 18.51
C GLU A 161 -4.54 19.32 17.22
N GLY A 162 -5.58 20.11 16.95
CA GLY A 162 -5.56 21.10 15.87
C GLY A 162 -5.75 20.52 14.46
N GLU A 163 -6.49 19.42 14.32
CA GLU A 163 -6.93 18.93 13.01
C GLU A 163 -7.70 20.03 12.25
N TYR A 164 -7.40 20.19 10.96
CA TYR A 164 -8.05 21.19 10.12
C TYR A 164 -8.08 20.83 8.64
N TYR A 165 -8.99 21.42 7.89
CA TYR A 165 -9.04 21.35 6.44
C TYR A 165 -8.35 22.57 5.81
N LEU A 166 -7.60 22.34 4.72
CA LEU A 166 -7.06 23.44 3.93
C LEU A 166 -8.20 24.19 3.25
N PRO A 167 -8.24 25.54 3.34
CA PRO A 167 -9.22 26.32 2.59
C PRO A 167 -8.85 26.38 1.11
N PHE A 168 -9.81 26.10 0.25
CA PHE A 168 -9.73 26.29 -1.19
C PHE A 168 -10.76 27.29 -1.66
#